data_06ca4859b94aeba0b9e1d73e2243f659
#
_entry.id   06ca4859b94aeba0b9e1d73e2243f659
#
_cell.length_a   1.000
_cell.length_b   1.000
_cell.length_c   1.000
_cell.angle_alpha   90.00
_cell.angle_beta   90.00
_cell.angle_gamma   90.00
#
_symmetry.space_group_name_H-M   'P 1'
#
loop_
_entity.id
_entity.type
_entity.pdbx_description
1 polymer ?
#
loop_
_entity_poly.entity_id
_entity_poly.type
_entity_poly.pdbx_seq_one_letter_code
_entity_poly.pdbx_strand_id
1 'polypeptide(L)'
;MIRFDMRSLVVFSAALGTSLVCAGGLFIMDSPEVGARLIGKPIAIAAPAVLRAADGHYWAETSVDGRSMRMLVDTGASLVTLSRKDARDLGIYVGDNEFTHTLSTAAGPVKASPVTLKSLSVAGVRLNRVEAIVVDQELPAPLLGMSFLGRLSAFEARPDGIVLKS
;
A
#
# COMPACT_ATOMS: atom_id res chain seq x y z
N MET A 1 44.36 -6.87 -4.16
CA MET A 1 44.88 -7.44 -5.39
C MET A 1 44.29 -8.84 -5.50
N ILE A 2 43.05 -8.92 -6.05
CA ILE A 2 42.30 -10.18 -6.20
C ILE A 2 42.17 -10.42 -7.70
N ARG A 3 42.77 -11.50 -8.17
CA ARG A 3 42.79 -11.93 -9.58
C ARG A 3 41.47 -12.60 -9.88
N PHE A 4 40.74 -12.07 -10.85
CA PHE A 4 39.62 -12.75 -11.49
C PHE A 4 40.17 -13.84 -12.40
N ASP A 5 39.79 -15.06 -12.14
CA ASP A 5 40.10 -16.20 -13.00
C ASP A 5 38.94 -16.41 -13.98
N MET A 6 39.27 -16.23 -15.23
CA MET A 6 38.37 -16.22 -16.38
C MET A 6 38.46 -17.60 -17.06
N ARG A 7 37.78 -18.59 -16.47
CA ARG A 7 37.62 -19.91 -17.13
C ARG A 7 36.30 -20.55 -16.75
N SER A 8 35.27 -20.22 -17.49
CA SER A 8 34.15 -21.14 -17.72
C SER A 8 33.49 -20.76 -19.03
N LEU A 9 34.16 -21.15 -20.07
CA LEU A 9 33.66 -21.07 -21.43
C LEU A 9 32.88 -22.37 -21.73
N VAL A 10 31.60 -22.24 -21.93
CA VAL A 10 30.79 -22.83 -22.99
C VAL A 10 30.88 -24.31 -23.26
N VAL A 11 29.77 -24.99 -23.17
CA VAL A 11 29.43 -26.07 -24.11
C VAL A 11 28.05 -25.79 -24.71
N PHE A 12 28.05 -25.30 -25.94
CA PHE A 12 26.92 -25.36 -26.84
C PHE A 12 26.87 -26.77 -27.43
N SER A 13 25.82 -27.52 -27.23
CA SER A 13 25.51 -28.70 -28.00
C SER A 13 24.30 -28.41 -28.89
N ALA A 14 24.58 -28.21 -30.15
CA ALA A 14 23.61 -28.22 -31.22
C ALA A 14 23.13 -29.67 -31.45
N ALA A 15 21.84 -29.90 -31.33
CA ALA A 15 21.20 -31.11 -31.84
C ALA A 15 20.26 -30.70 -32.97
N LEU A 16 20.75 -30.91 -34.20
CA LEU A 16 19.91 -31.02 -35.38
C LEU A 16 19.18 -32.38 -35.32
N GLY A 17 17.87 -32.36 -35.35
CA GLY A 17 17.00 -33.53 -35.44
C GLY A 17 15.91 -33.30 -36.47
N THR A 18 16.24 -33.69 -37.65
CA THR A 18 15.47 -34.19 -38.82
C THR A 18 13.95 -34.09 -38.82
N SER A 19 13.50 -33.39 -39.86
CA SER A 19 12.19 -33.40 -40.49
C SER A 19 11.65 -34.81 -40.73
N LEU A 20 10.39 -35.07 -40.34
CA LEU A 20 9.56 -36.09 -40.91
C LEU A 20 8.23 -35.50 -41.37
N VAL A 21 8.15 -35.28 -42.67
CA VAL A 21 6.90 -34.93 -43.34
C VAL A 21 6.08 -36.22 -43.44
N CYS A 22 4.91 -36.24 -42.79
CA CYS A 22 3.84 -37.16 -43.13
C CYS A 22 2.65 -36.36 -43.63
N ALA A 23 2.51 -36.38 -44.95
CA ALA A 23 1.29 -36.00 -45.62
C ALA A 23 0.23 -37.09 -45.38
N GLY A 24 -0.94 -36.70 -44.95
CA GLY A 24 -2.06 -37.64 -44.91
C GLY A 24 -3.26 -37.09 -44.12
N GLY A 25 -4.30 -36.74 -44.83
CA GLY A 25 -5.65 -36.74 -44.26
C GLY A 25 -6.25 -35.38 -43.88
N LEU A 26 -6.84 -34.77 -44.85
CA LEU A 26 -7.85 -33.71 -44.68
C LEU A 26 -9.04 -34.31 -43.91
N PHE A 27 -9.19 -33.99 -42.63
CA PHE A 27 -10.42 -34.19 -41.91
C PHE A 27 -10.85 -32.84 -41.31
N ILE A 28 -11.72 -32.19 -42.02
CA ILE A 28 -12.41 -30.99 -41.53
C ILE A 28 -13.40 -31.46 -40.47
N MET A 29 -13.04 -31.35 -39.21
CA MET A 29 -14.01 -31.27 -38.10
C MET A 29 -14.05 -29.84 -37.63
N ASP A 30 -15.06 -29.19 -38.15
CA ASP A 30 -15.57 -27.90 -37.68
C ASP A 30 -16.07 -28.09 -36.23
N SER A 31 -15.26 -27.68 -35.29
CA SER A 31 -15.65 -27.53 -33.87
C SER A 31 -15.17 -26.20 -33.36
N PRO A 32 -16.01 -25.17 -33.40
CA PRO A 32 -15.62 -23.82 -32.98
C PRO A 32 -15.57 -23.61 -31.46
N GLU A 33 -15.51 -24.64 -30.64
CA GLU A 33 -15.69 -24.55 -29.20
C GLU A 33 -14.41 -24.76 -28.34
N VAL A 34 -13.24 -25.05 -28.91
CA VAL A 34 -12.05 -25.40 -28.10
C VAL A 34 -11.06 -24.23 -27.93
N GLY A 35 -11.22 -23.17 -28.70
CA GLY A 35 -10.32 -22.00 -28.65
C GLY A 35 -10.61 -20.95 -27.59
N ALA A 36 -11.78 -20.98 -26.96
CA ALA A 36 -12.26 -19.85 -26.13
C ALA A 36 -11.99 -20.01 -24.61
N ARG A 37 -11.34 -21.07 -24.16
CA ARG A 37 -11.27 -21.40 -22.72
C ARG A 37 -9.93 -21.11 -22.04
N LEU A 38 -8.96 -20.54 -22.74
CA LEU A 38 -7.64 -20.19 -22.18
C LEU A 38 -7.36 -18.68 -22.15
N ILE A 39 -8.34 -17.84 -22.47
CA ILE A 39 -8.21 -16.43 -22.13
C ILE A 39 -8.58 -16.35 -20.65
N GLY A 40 -7.58 -16.46 -19.80
CA GLY A 40 -7.74 -16.19 -18.39
C GLY A 40 -8.42 -14.84 -18.25
N LYS A 41 -9.48 -14.77 -17.41
CA LYS A 41 -10.16 -13.53 -17.08
C LYS A 41 -9.09 -12.46 -16.87
N PRO A 42 -9.13 -11.30 -17.57
CA PRO A 42 -8.11 -10.28 -17.39
C PRO A 42 -8.04 -9.96 -15.92
N ILE A 43 -6.86 -10.14 -15.31
CA ILE A 43 -6.62 -9.72 -13.93
C ILE A 43 -6.74 -8.21 -13.98
N ALA A 44 -7.87 -7.69 -13.54
CA ALA A 44 -8.06 -6.26 -13.39
C ALA A 44 -7.04 -5.81 -12.33
N ILE A 45 -5.95 -5.20 -12.77
CA ILE A 45 -4.98 -4.57 -11.88
C ILE A 45 -5.73 -3.39 -11.26
N ALA A 46 -6.03 -3.49 -9.96
CA ALA A 46 -6.69 -2.40 -9.25
C ALA A 46 -5.83 -1.14 -9.37
N ALA A 47 -6.46 -0.03 -9.74
CA ALA A 47 -5.79 1.27 -9.78
C ALA A 47 -5.31 1.64 -8.38
N PRO A 48 -4.17 2.37 -8.24
CA PRO A 48 -3.72 2.85 -6.95
C PRO A 48 -4.79 3.75 -6.31
N ALA A 49 -5.06 3.50 -5.03
CA ALA A 49 -6.02 4.27 -4.25
C ALA A 49 -5.39 5.54 -3.66
N VAL A 50 -4.07 5.50 -3.44
CA VAL A 50 -3.25 6.62 -2.95
C VAL A 50 -2.09 6.78 -3.92
N LEU A 51 -2.01 7.93 -4.59
CA LEU A 51 -0.94 8.18 -5.56
C LEU A 51 0.36 8.59 -4.87
N ARG A 52 1.48 8.23 -5.49
CA ARG A 52 2.78 8.73 -5.08
C ARG A 52 2.93 10.19 -5.50
N ALA A 53 3.28 11.06 -4.57
CA ALA A 53 3.50 12.47 -4.86
C ALA A 53 4.92 12.73 -5.40
N ALA A 54 5.13 13.94 -5.92
CA ALA A 54 6.42 14.36 -6.50
C ALA A 54 7.57 14.38 -5.47
N ASP A 55 7.25 14.52 -4.18
CA ASP A 55 8.19 14.43 -3.07
C ASP A 55 8.62 12.99 -2.73
N GLY A 56 8.08 12.01 -3.46
CA GLY A 56 8.36 10.60 -3.28
C GLY A 56 7.55 9.91 -2.19
N HIS A 57 6.71 10.64 -1.47
CA HIS A 57 5.85 10.10 -0.41
C HIS A 57 4.46 9.75 -0.93
N TYR A 58 3.73 8.98 -0.12
CA TYR A 58 2.35 8.60 -0.40
C TYR A 58 1.42 9.43 0.49
N TRP A 59 0.59 10.26 -0.14
CA TRP A 59 -0.35 11.13 0.55
C TRP A 59 -1.77 10.66 0.32
N ALA A 60 -2.46 10.35 1.40
CA ALA A 60 -3.84 9.90 1.37
C ALA A 60 -4.79 11.07 1.63
N GLU A 61 -5.74 11.28 0.72
CA GLU A 61 -6.92 12.08 1.01
C GLU A 61 -7.87 11.24 1.85
N THR A 62 -8.10 11.68 3.08
CA THR A 62 -8.87 10.95 4.07
C THR A 62 -10.13 11.70 4.47
N SER A 63 -11.12 10.97 5.01
CA SER A 63 -12.23 11.57 5.73
C SER A 63 -12.27 11.01 7.15
N VAL A 64 -12.04 11.86 8.12
CA VAL A 64 -12.08 11.55 9.56
C VAL A 64 -13.36 12.13 10.14
N ASP A 65 -14.26 11.28 10.61
CA ASP A 65 -15.55 11.69 11.19
C ASP A 65 -16.34 12.65 10.31
N GLY A 66 -16.21 12.49 8.96
CA GLY A 66 -16.85 13.32 7.96
C GLY A 66 -16.08 14.59 7.57
N ARG A 67 -14.92 14.86 8.14
CA ARG A 67 -14.05 16.00 7.81
C ARG A 67 -12.87 15.53 6.96
N SER A 68 -12.58 16.24 5.88
CA SER A 68 -11.45 15.91 5.01
C SER A 68 -10.12 16.31 5.65
N MET A 69 -9.13 15.43 5.50
CA MET A 69 -7.76 15.67 5.93
C MET A 69 -6.78 14.92 5.03
N ARG A 70 -5.70 15.57 4.65
CA ARG A 70 -4.61 14.92 3.91
C ARG A 70 -3.59 14.37 4.89
N MET A 71 -3.30 13.08 4.80
CA MET A 71 -2.39 12.39 5.71
C MET A 71 -1.23 11.74 4.96
N LEU A 72 -0.06 11.74 5.58
CA LEU A 72 1.10 10.97 5.11
C LEU A 72 0.93 9.50 5.48
N VAL A 73 1.04 8.60 4.51
CA VAL A 73 1.03 7.15 4.77
C VAL A 73 2.35 6.76 5.41
N ASP A 74 2.29 6.28 6.65
CA ASP A 74 3.47 5.94 7.44
C ASP A 74 3.32 4.56 8.12
N THR A 75 3.98 3.55 7.55
CA THR A 75 4.00 2.19 8.12
C THR A 75 4.88 2.08 9.36
N GLY A 76 5.72 3.08 9.65
CA GLY A 76 6.51 3.18 10.87
C GLY A 76 5.71 3.71 12.07
N ALA A 77 4.56 4.36 11.81
CA ALA A 77 3.66 4.81 12.87
C ALA A 77 2.70 3.68 13.28
N SER A 78 2.71 3.27 14.54
CA SER A 78 1.79 2.24 15.05
C SER A 78 0.33 2.72 15.05
N LEU A 79 0.10 4.00 15.29
CA LEU A 79 -1.22 4.62 15.37
C LEU A 79 -1.37 5.73 14.34
N VAL A 80 -2.60 6.06 13.98
CA VAL A 80 -2.90 7.34 13.33
C VAL A 80 -2.44 8.45 14.28
N THR A 81 -1.59 9.35 13.79
CA THR A 81 -0.96 10.37 14.64
C THR A 81 -1.34 11.77 14.15
N LEU A 82 -1.84 12.58 15.06
CA LEU A 82 -2.32 13.94 14.82
C LEU A 82 -1.55 14.92 15.71
N SER A 83 -1.26 16.11 15.21
CA SER A 83 -0.87 17.22 16.08
C SER A 83 -2.10 17.77 16.83
N ARG A 84 -1.88 18.62 17.83
CA ARG A 84 -2.98 19.37 18.48
C ARG A 84 -3.79 20.19 17.47
N LYS A 85 -3.11 20.75 16.47
CA LYS A 85 -3.77 21.54 15.42
C LYS A 85 -4.67 20.64 14.57
N ASP A 86 -4.15 19.50 14.10
CA ASP A 86 -4.91 18.55 13.28
C ASP A 86 -6.15 18.05 14.02
N ALA A 87 -5.99 17.71 15.30
CA ALA A 87 -7.12 17.29 16.15
C ALA A 87 -8.20 18.36 16.23
N ARG A 88 -7.83 19.62 16.50
CA ARG A 88 -8.78 20.76 16.54
C ARG A 88 -9.50 20.95 15.20
N ASP A 89 -8.78 20.87 14.08
CA ASP A 89 -9.35 21.00 12.74
C ASP A 89 -10.37 19.89 12.45
N LEU A 90 -10.18 18.71 13.03
CA LEU A 90 -11.13 17.60 13.02
C LEU A 90 -12.25 17.71 14.07
N GLY A 91 -12.21 18.73 14.93
CA GLY A 91 -13.18 18.91 16.03
C GLY A 91 -12.95 17.95 17.20
N ILE A 92 -11.74 17.42 17.32
CA ILE A 92 -11.30 16.59 18.45
C ILE A 92 -10.58 17.51 19.43
N TYR A 93 -11.14 17.65 20.63
CA TYR A 93 -10.58 18.50 21.68
C TYR A 93 -9.90 17.63 22.72
N VAL A 94 -8.64 17.93 22.99
CA VAL A 94 -7.81 17.26 24.01
C VAL A 94 -7.32 18.34 24.97
N GLY A 95 -7.65 18.21 26.23
CA GLY A 95 -7.22 19.13 27.29
C GLY A 95 -5.75 18.90 27.65
N ASP A 96 -5.11 19.94 28.21
CA ASP A 96 -3.67 19.87 28.57
C ASP A 96 -3.36 18.77 29.59
N ASN A 97 -4.29 18.45 30.46
CA ASN A 97 -4.19 17.39 31.46
C ASN A 97 -4.39 15.97 30.90
N GLU A 98 -4.80 15.84 29.64
CA GLU A 98 -5.03 14.52 28.98
C GLU A 98 -3.78 13.98 28.29
N PHE A 99 -2.72 14.79 28.16
CA PHE A 99 -1.44 14.35 27.58
C PHE A 99 -0.60 13.55 28.59
N THR A 100 -1.16 12.42 29.03
CA THR A 100 -0.60 11.58 30.10
C THR A 100 0.35 10.50 29.61
N HIS A 101 0.35 10.22 28.31
CA HIS A 101 1.24 9.23 27.69
C HIS A 101 2.53 9.88 27.20
N THR A 102 3.58 9.08 27.10
CA THR A 102 4.83 9.50 26.47
C THR A 102 5.15 8.52 25.33
N LEU A 103 5.26 9.05 24.11
CA LEU A 103 5.70 8.30 22.95
C LEU A 103 7.19 8.50 22.74
N SER A 104 7.89 7.43 22.37
CA SER A 104 9.24 7.51 21.84
C SER A 104 9.17 7.72 20.32
N THR A 105 9.72 8.81 19.85
CA THR A 105 9.80 9.15 18.44
C THR A 105 11.25 9.28 17.99
N ALA A 106 11.50 9.34 16.69
CA ALA A 106 12.85 9.57 16.17
C ALA A 106 13.44 10.92 16.63
N ALA A 107 12.58 11.91 16.93
CA ALA A 107 12.96 13.22 17.46
C ALA A 107 13.08 13.27 19.00
N GLY A 108 12.82 12.13 19.66
CA GLY A 108 12.81 12.03 21.13
C GLY A 108 11.43 11.79 21.72
N PRO A 109 11.31 11.78 23.07
CA PRO A 109 10.04 11.54 23.74
C PRO A 109 9.09 12.73 23.58
N VAL A 110 7.82 12.44 23.29
CA VAL A 110 6.76 13.45 23.14
C VAL A 110 5.56 13.07 24.00
N LYS A 111 4.92 14.08 24.62
CA LYS A 111 3.67 13.89 25.33
C LYS A 111 2.53 13.64 24.35
N ALA A 112 1.62 12.75 24.72
CA ALA A 112 0.56 12.32 23.84
C ALA A 112 -0.71 11.94 24.60
N SER A 113 -1.84 12.05 23.90
CA SER A 113 -3.17 11.65 24.38
C SER A 113 -3.81 10.68 23.41
N PRO A 114 -4.17 9.46 23.83
CA PRO A 114 -4.91 8.51 23.01
C PRO A 114 -6.32 9.03 22.73
N VAL A 115 -6.76 8.86 21.48
CA VAL A 115 -8.13 9.18 21.05
C VAL A 115 -8.65 8.06 20.15
N THR A 116 -9.98 7.98 20.02
CA THR A 116 -10.61 7.05 19.08
C THR A 116 -11.39 7.83 18.03
N LEU A 117 -11.01 7.71 16.78
CA LEU A 117 -11.76 8.25 15.66
C LEU A 117 -13.01 7.40 15.44
N LYS A 118 -14.19 8.01 15.34
CA LYS A 118 -15.44 7.25 15.10
C LYS A 118 -15.38 6.54 13.76
N SER A 119 -14.82 7.21 12.75
CA SER A 119 -14.60 6.64 11.42
C SER A 119 -13.43 7.29 10.72
N LEU A 120 -12.72 6.51 9.91
CA LEU A 120 -11.69 6.98 9.00
C LEU A 120 -11.87 6.28 7.65
N SER A 121 -11.92 7.07 6.59
CA SER A 121 -12.07 6.57 5.23
C SER A 121 -10.92 7.04 4.35
N VAL A 122 -10.42 6.14 3.51
CA VAL A 122 -9.38 6.40 2.51
C VAL A 122 -9.78 5.69 1.22
N ALA A 123 -9.91 6.42 0.12
CA ALA A 123 -10.19 5.86 -1.20
C ALA A 123 -11.36 4.85 -1.22
N GLY A 124 -12.44 5.17 -0.50
CA GLY A 124 -13.63 4.33 -0.43
C GLY A 124 -13.60 3.22 0.63
N VAL A 125 -12.44 2.90 1.18
CA VAL A 125 -12.33 1.96 2.31
C VAL A 125 -12.61 2.72 3.61
N ARG A 126 -13.59 2.26 4.39
CA ARG A 126 -13.98 2.88 5.67
C ARG A 126 -13.80 1.91 6.82
N LEU A 127 -13.13 2.37 7.87
CA LEU A 127 -13.02 1.69 9.15
C LEU A 127 -13.65 2.53 10.25
N ASN A 128 -14.31 1.87 11.19
CA ASN A 128 -14.87 2.50 12.37
C ASN A 128 -13.99 2.22 13.59
N ARG A 129 -14.05 3.12 14.59
CA ARG A 129 -13.28 3.03 15.83
C ARG A 129 -11.80 2.79 15.54
N VAL A 130 -11.17 3.76 14.88
CA VAL A 130 -9.74 3.72 14.58
C VAL A 130 -8.99 4.37 15.74
N GLU A 131 -8.07 3.63 16.33
CA GLU A 131 -7.19 4.15 17.37
C GLU A 131 -6.25 5.19 16.79
N ALA A 132 -6.16 6.33 17.46
CA ALA A 132 -5.29 7.43 17.09
C ALA A 132 -4.65 8.03 18.34
N ILE A 133 -3.65 8.85 18.10
CA ILE A 133 -2.98 9.58 19.18
C ILE A 133 -2.76 11.03 18.77
N VAL A 134 -3.04 11.94 19.69
CA VAL A 134 -2.74 13.36 19.54
C VAL A 134 -1.43 13.64 20.26
N VAL A 135 -0.44 14.18 19.57
CA VAL A 135 0.85 14.55 20.17
C VAL A 135 0.90 16.03 20.52
N ASP A 136 1.58 16.32 21.62
CA ASP A 136 1.79 17.68 22.12
C ASP A 136 3.01 18.33 21.47
N GLN A 137 3.03 18.28 20.15
CA GLN A 137 4.03 18.97 19.32
C GLN A 137 3.47 19.19 17.91
N GLU A 138 4.06 20.10 17.17
CA GLU A 138 3.79 20.25 15.75
C GLU A 138 4.36 19.07 14.98
N LEU A 139 3.59 18.61 13.99
CA LEU A 139 4.01 17.59 13.04
C LEU A 139 4.11 18.23 11.65
N PRO A 140 5.06 17.78 10.81
CA PRO A 140 5.09 18.18 9.39
C PRO A 140 3.81 17.81 8.64
N ALA A 141 3.17 16.72 9.05
CA ALA A 141 1.89 16.25 8.56
C ALA A 141 1.27 15.23 9.53
N PRO A 142 -0.07 15.09 9.54
CA PRO A 142 -0.71 13.98 10.23
C PRO A 142 -0.35 12.66 9.56
N LEU A 143 -0.20 11.59 10.37
CA LEU A 143 0.26 10.28 9.91
C LEU A 143 -0.89 9.26 9.84
N LEU A 144 -1.02 8.58 8.71
CA LEU A 144 -1.89 7.43 8.53
C LEU A 144 -1.11 6.16 8.89
N GLY A 145 -1.22 5.73 10.14
CA GLY A 145 -0.45 4.64 10.73
C GLY A 145 -1.11 3.26 10.65
N MET A 146 -0.47 2.28 11.28
CA MET A 146 -0.86 0.86 11.24
C MET A 146 -2.18 0.56 11.94
N SER A 147 -2.68 1.41 12.85
CA SER A 147 -4.02 1.26 13.42
C SER A 147 -5.14 1.35 12.37
N PHE A 148 -4.87 1.94 11.20
CA PHE A 148 -5.71 1.88 10.02
C PHE A 148 -5.20 0.84 9.01
N LEU A 149 -3.96 0.97 8.55
CA LEU A 149 -3.40 0.15 7.48
C LEU A 149 -3.39 -1.33 7.82
N GLY A 150 -3.07 -1.70 9.06
CA GLY A 150 -3.01 -3.07 9.54
C GLY A 150 -4.37 -3.76 9.72
N ARG A 151 -5.47 -3.00 9.62
CA ARG A 151 -6.84 -3.55 9.66
C ARG A 151 -7.42 -3.82 8.27
N LEU A 152 -6.70 -3.47 7.22
CA LEU A 152 -7.06 -3.80 5.85
C LEU A 152 -6.74 -5.27 5.57
N SER A 153 -7.49 -5.91 4.66
CA SER A 153 -7.16 -7.27 4.21
C SER A 153 -5.80 -7.32 3.51
N ALA A 154 -5.45 -6.24 2.79
CA ALA A 154 -4.11 -6.00 2.28
C ALA A 154 -3.92 -4.52 1.91
N PHE A 155 -2.68 -4.04 1.96
CA PHE A 155 -2.24 -2.86 1.24
C PHE A 155 -0.94 -3.17 0.50
N GLU A 156 -0.80 -2.64 -0.71
CA GLU A 156 0.31 -2.96 -1.61
C GLU A 156 0.91 -1.67 -2.15
N ALA A 157 2.15 -1.38 -1.77
CA ALA A 157 2.88 -0.25 -2.32
C ALA A 157 3.43 -0.60 -3.71
N ARG A 158 3.20 0.27 -4.67
CA ARG A 158 3.66 0.19 -6.06
C ARG A 158 4.44 1.45 -6.43
N PRO A 159 5.19 1.45 -7.53
CA PRO A 159 5.93 2.65 -7.97
C PRO A 159 5.04 3.88 -8.19
N ASP A 160 3.80 3.69 -8.58
CA ASP A 160 2.82 4.73 -8.91
C ASP A 160 1.86 5.06 -7.75
N GLY A 161 1.78 4.20 -6.72
CA GLY A 161 0.87 4.45 -5.60
C GLY A 161 0.66 3.25 -4.68
N ILE A 162 -0.35 3.34 -3.82
CA ILE A 162 -0.75 2.27 -2.93
C ILE A 162 -2.15 1.79 -3.29
N VAL A 163 -2.31 0.47 -3.41
CA VAL A 163 -3.60 -0.20 -3.54
C VAL A 163 -4.06 -0.65 -2.16
N LEU A 164 -5.29 -0.29 -1.78
CA LEU A 164 -5.92 -0.70 -0.53
C LEU A 164 -6.98 -1.77 -0.82
N LYS A 165 -7.07 -2.79 0.04
CA LYS A 165 -8.08 -3.84 -0.03
C LYS A 165 -8.77 -3.95 1.33
N SER A 166 -10.08 -3.90 1.34
CA SER A 166 -10.94 -4.10 2.53
C SER A 166 -11.32 -5.56 2.70
#